data_4d90f63a5ec2475438aa61ed4abb642a
#
_entry.id   4d90f63a5ec2475438aa61ed4abb642a
#
_cell.length_a   1.000
_cell.length_b   1.000
_cell.length_c   1.000
_cell.angle_alpha   90.00
_cell.angle_beta   90.00
_cell.angle_gamma   90.00
#
_symmetry.space_group_name_H-M   'P 1'
#
loop_
_entity.id
_entity.type
_entity.pdbx_description
1 polymer ?
#
loop_
_entity_poly.entity_id
_entity_poly.type
_entity_poly.pdbx_seq_one_letter_code
_entity_poly.pdbx_strand_id
1 'polypeptide(L)'
;MHYVHGVQSYVEELSIPQANTFMTVLLVFAVVIAAITVGILLFKVILETCALFASFPKRLTSFRKQYWWLLAKTITNLILLLYGVWTLYCVYQFTNGDSWAAKVLAAVTFALFTATLAAFTFKIWQLAHRSKRTDGDASILFEDKETWRKYSLFYDVYKKSYWWAFVPAIVYMFAKGCVIAGGNGHGLVQTAGQLIIESLMLILLLWWRPYTRKSGNWVNSVIQVVRVLSVVCILLFVEELGVSQSTKTITGVVLVVMQSVLTGVLAILIAVNAIVTCVRENPHRKQRKEAEKLNRDLDTLTPLDARNSLLMGASSFPTEYKSPHTLASPIPLSSIVKTGYQP
;
A
#
# COMPACT_ATOMS: atom_id res chain seq x y z
N MET A 1 -44.53 4.12 9.95
CA MET A 1 -43.19 3.51 10.13
C MET A 1 -42.26 4.17 9.14
N HIS A 2 -41.33 4.97 9.60
CA HIS A 2 -40.27 5.49 8.72
C HIS A 2 -39.34 4.32 8.38
N TYR A 3 -39.34 3.88 7.14
CA TYR A 3 -38.32 2.94 6.66
C TYR A 3 -37.01 3.70 6.55
N VAL A 4 -36.06 3.36 7.44
CA VAL A 4 -34.71 3.92 7.44
C VAL A 4 -33.86 3.05 6.53
N HIS A 5 -33.27 3.64 5.51
CA HIS A 5 -32.50 2.90 4.50
C HIS A 5 -31.01 3.26 4.53
N GLY A 6 -30.15 2.29 4.22
CA GLY A 6 -28.73 2.51 4.01
C GLY A 6 -27.91 2.66 5.28
N VAL A 7 -26.98 3.63 5.29
CA VAL A 7 -26.08 3.91 6.43
C VAL A 7 -26.86 4.25 7.70
N GLN A 8 -28.05 4.84 7.56
CA GLN A 8 -28.91 5.22 8.67
C GLN A 8 -29.40 4.01 9.47
N SER A 9 -29.88 2.94 8.82
CA SER A 9 -30.31 1.72 9.52
C SER A 9 -29.18 1.11 10.36
N TYR A 10 -27.97 1.10 9.81
CA TYR A 10 -26.82 0.54 10.50
C TYR A 10 -26.44 1.33 11.75
N VAL A 11 -26.55 2.66 11.68
CA VAL A 11 -26.22 3.56 12.79
C VAL A 11 -27.29 3.52 13.86
N GLU A 12 -28.57 3.39 13.50
CA GLU A 12 -29.69 3.25 14.45
C GLU A 12 -29.59 1.92 15.22
N GLU A 13 -29.17 0.83 14.57
CA GLU A 13 -28.96 -0.47 15.22
C GLU A 13 -27.85 -0.39 16.29
N LEU A 14 -26.87 0.50 16.10
CA LEU A 14 -25.82 0.81 17.08
C LEU A 14 -26.26 1.83 18.16
N SER A 15 -27.54 2.24 18.17
CA SER A 15 -28.09 3.24 19.10
C SER A 15 -27.38 4.61 19.04
N ILE A 16 -26.79 4.96 17.89
CA ILE A 16 -26.12 6.24 17.66
C ILE A 16 -27.09 7.17 16.91
N PRO A 17 -27.43 8.37 17.45
CA PRO A 17 -28.23 9.35 16.71
C PRO A 17 -27.56 9.74 15.40
N GLN A 18 -28.32 9.80 14.30
CA GLN A 18 -27.80 10.10 12.95
C GLN A 18 -26.98 11.39 12.90
N ALA A 19 -27.47 12.44 13.58
CA ALA A 19 -26.77 13.73 13.66
C ALA A 19 -25.37 13.63 14.26
N ASN A 20 -25.10 12.61 15.06
CA ASN A 20 -23.84 12.42 15.78
C ASN A 20 -22.90 11.38 15.14
N THR A 21 -23.31 10.75 14.05
CA THR A 21 -22.55 9.66 13.41
C THR A 21 -21.12 10.09 13.08
N PHE A 22 -20.94 11.21 12.38
CA PHE A 22 -19.62 11.74 12.05
C PHE A 22 -18.80 12.06 13.30
N MET A 23 -19.41 12.71 14.31
CA MET A 23 -18.71 13.08 15.55
C MET A 23 -18.25 11.86 16.34
N THR A 24 -19.08 10.80 16.37
CA THR A 24 -18.74 9.53 17.02
C THR A 24 -17.55 8.86 16.31
N VAL A 25 -17.56 8.81 14.98
CA VAL A 25 -16.46 8.25 14.21
C VAL A 25 -15.17 9.07 14.37
N LEU A 26 -15.27 10.40 14.38
CA LEU A 26 -14.15 11.30 14.64
C LEU A 26 -13.57 11.06 16.05
N LEU A 27 -14.44 10.92 17.06
CA LEU A 27 -14.03 10.61 18.44
C LEU A 27 -13.28 9.28 18.51
N VAL A 28 -13.83 8.22 17.91
CA VAL A 28 -13.17 6.90 17.86
C VAL A 28 -11.81 7.02 17.17
N PHE A 29 -11.72 7.75 16.07
CA PHE A 29 -10.48 7.98 15.35
C PHE A 29 -9.44 8.71 16.22
N ALA A 30 -9.87 9.77 16.91
CA ALA A 30 -9.02 10.53 17.83
C ALA A 30 -8.52 9.67 18.99
N VAL A 31 -9.39 8.85 19.60
CA VAL A 31 -9.02 7.91 20.68
C VAL A 31 -8.00 6.88 20.17
N VAL A 32 -8.17 6.32 18.99
CA VAL A 32 -7.22 5.35 18.41
C VAL A 32 -5.86 6.02 18.16
N ILE A 33 -5.83 7.21 17.58
CA ILE A 33 -4.58 7.97 17.35
C ILE A 33 -3.91 8.29 18.71
N ALA A 34 -4.67 8.73 19.69
CA ALA A 34 -4.15 9.03 21.03
C ALA A 34 -3.58 7.78 21.69
N ALA A 35 -4.29 6.66 21.67
CA ALA A 35 -3.83 5.38 22.22
C ALA A 35 -2.52 4.89 21.58
N ILE A 36 -2.42 4.97 20.24
CA ILE A 36 -1.20 4.62 19.51
C ILE A 36 -0.05 5.55 19.89
N THR A 37 -0.31 6.86 19.96
CA THR A 37 0.69 7.87 20.32
C THR A 37 1.22 7.64 21.73
N VAL A 38 0.31 7.46 22.68
CA VAL A 38 0.66 7.14 24.09
C VAL A 38 1.42 5.81 24.17
N GLY A 39 1.00 4.78 23.45
CA GLY A 39 1.68 3.49 23.41
C GLY A 39 3.13 3.60 22.92
N ILE A 40 3.38 4.36 21.85
CA ILE A 40 4.74 4.59 21.32
C ILE A 40 5.59 5.40 22.30
N LEU A 41 5.00 6.42 22.95
CA LEU A 41 5.70 7.23 23.94
C LEU A 41 6.04 6.42 25.20
N LEU A 42 5.11 5.61 25.70
CA LEU A 42 5.34 4.70 26.83
C LEU A 42 6.46 3.70 26.49
N PHE A 43 6.41 3.12 25.30
CA PHE A 43 7.46 2.21 24.85
C PHE A 43 8.83 2.90 24.79
N LYS A 44 8.89 4.16 24.33
CA LYS A 44 10.10 4.99 24.40
C LYS A 44 10.61 5.16 25.83
N VAL A 45 9.73 5.53 26.77
CA VAL A 45 10.08 5.72 28.18
C VAL A 45 10.62 4.42 28.79
N ILE A 46 9.95 3.29 28.54
CA ILE A 46 10.42 1.97 28.98
C ILE A 46 11.83 1.68 28.44
N LEU A 47 12.08 1.95 27.14
CA LEU A 47 13.41 1.76 26.56
C LEU A 47 14.46 2.69 27.15
N GLU A 48 14.11 3.92 27.50
CA GLU A 48 15.02 4.86 28.16
C GLU A 48 15.36 4.39 29.58
N THR A 49 14.34 3.95 30.34
CA THR A 49 14.52 3.42 31.69
C THR A 49 15.38 2.15 31.70
N CYS A 50 15.08 1.22 30.81
CA CYS A 50 15.88 0.00 30.66
C CYS A 50 17.33 0.30 30.21
N ALA A 51 17.57 1.35 29.42
CA ALA A 51 18.92 1.74 28.99
C ALA A 51 19.80 2.28 30.14
N LEU A 52 19.21 2.67 31.25
CA LEU A 52 19.95 3.07 32.45
C LEU A 52 20.52 1.84 33.20
N PHE A 53 19.87 0.68 33.06
CA PHE A 53 20.20 -0.53 33.82
C PHE A 53 20.90 -1.62 33.00
N ALA A 54 20.91 -1.57 31.68
CA ALA A 54 21.47 -2.63 30.84
C ALA A 54 22.10 -2.13 29.55
N SER A 55 23.14 -2.85 29.05
CA SER A 55 23.73 -2.63 27.72
C SER A 55 22.77 -3.08 26.61
N PHE A 56 22.37 -2.17 25.74
CA PHE A 56 21.33 -2.41 24.74
C PHE A 56 21.83 -2.88 23.37
N PRO A 57 21.08 -3.77 22.66
CA PRO A 57 21.34 -4.10 21.28
C PRO A 57 21.25 -2.85 20.38
N LYS A 58 22.17 -2.73 19.42
CA LYS A 58 22.25 -1.60 18.45
C LYS A 58 20.92 -1.27 17.73
N ARG A 59 20.01 -2.26 17.58
CA ARG A 59 18.68 -2.09 16.98
C ARG A 59 17.76 -1.20 17.82
N LEU A 60 17.75 -1.38 19.14
CA LEU A 60 16.91 -0.61 20.07
C LEU A 60 17.43 0.82 20.25
N THR A 61 18.75 1.03 20.16
CA THR A 61 19.34 2.37 20.16
C THR A 61 18.91 3.20 18.95
N SER A 62 18.79 2.57 17.78
CA SER A 62 18.29 3.23 16.56
C SER A 62 16.81 3.63 16.68
N PHE A 63 15.99 2.79 17.32
CA PHE A 63 14.59 3.10 17.61
C PHE A 63 14.46 4.33 18.52
N ARG A 64 15.23 4.39 19.60
CA ARG A 64 15.24 5.50 20.55
C ARG A 64 15.56 6.86 19.90
N LYS A 65 16.47 6.87 18.93
CA LYS A 65 16.86 8.10 18.21
C LYS A 65 15.81 8.57 17.20
N GLN A 66 14.90 7.69 16.75
CA GLN A 66 14.03 7.95 15.61
C GLN A 66 12.54 7.75 15.88
N TYR A 67 12.13 7.81 17.15
CA TYR A 67 10.75 7.57 17.56
C TYR A 67 9.73 8.54 16.93
N TRP A 68 10.09 9.80 16.70
CA TRP A 68 9.25 10.76 16.00
C TRP A 68 8.92 10.30 14.58
N TRP A 69 9.91 9.76 13.92
CA TRP A 69 9.68 9.23 12.57
C TRP A 69 8.81 7.96 12.58
N LEU A 70 9.02 7.10 13.55
CA LEU A 70 8.17 5.93 13.73
C LEU A 70 6.72 6.33 14.02
N LEU A 71 6.51 7.31 14.91
CA LEU A 71 5.19 7.85 15.22
C LEU A 71 4.51 8.40 13.96
N ALA A 72 5.20 9.26 13.21
CA ALA A 72 4.68 9.81 11.96
C ALA A 72 4.34 8.70 10.94
N LYS A 73 5.21 7.71 10.78
CA LYS A 73 4.97 6.56 9.90
C LYS A 73 3.76 5.74 10.34
N THR A 74 3.59 5.52 11.63
CA THR A 74 2.46 4.73 12.18
C THR A 74 1.14 5.48 12.00
N ILE A 75 1.12 6.80 12.27
CA ILE A 75 -0.07 7.64 12.04
C ILE A 75 -0.41 7.69 10.54
N THR A 76 0.58 7.86 9.66
CA THR A 76 0.35 7.85 8.22
C THR A 76 -0.21 6.50 7.74
N ASN A 77 0.28 5.38 8.30
CA ASN A 77 -0.25 4.05 8.01
C ASN A 77 -1.70 3.91 8.45
N LEU A 78 -2.05 4.44 9.62
CA LEU A 78 -3.42 4.46 10.12
C LEU A 78 -4.33 5.30 9.21
N ILE A 79 -3.88 6.49 8.81
CA ILE A 79 -4.60 7.35 7.85
C ILE A 79 -4.83 6.59 6.55
N LEU A 80 -3.79 5.97 5.99
CA LEU A 80 -3.89 5.20 4.75
C LEU A 80 -4.88 4.03 4.87
N LEU A 81 -4.82 3.29 5.98
CA LEU A 81 -5.70 2.14 6.24
C LEU A 81 -7.17 2.54 6.32
N LEU A 82 -7.45 3.64 7.01
CA LEU A 82 -8.81 4.09 7.31
C LEU A 82 -9.33 5.14 6.33
N TYR A 83 -8.54 5.51 5.32
CA TYR A 83 -8.88 6.59 4.38
C TYR A 83 -10.23 6.38 3.67
N GLY A 84 -10.54 5.15 3.25
CA GLY A 84 -11.82 4.84 2.62
C GLY A 84 -13.01 5.04 3.55
N VAL A 85 -12.89 4.58 4.80
CA VAL A 85 -13.93 4.75 5.84
C VAL A 85 -14.09 6.22 6.19
N TRP A 86 -12.96 6.94 6.32
CA TRP A 86 -12.98 8.38 6.60
C TRP A 86 -13.66 9.17 5.49
N THR A 87 -13.35 8.87 4.23
CA THR A 87 -13.99 9.46 3.04
C THR A 87 -15.51 9.25 3.08
N LEU A 88 -15.94 8.03 3.38
CA LEU A 88 -17.36 7.68 3.48
C LEU A 88 -18.08 8.59 4.48
N TYR A 89 -17.57 8.69 5.70
CA TYR A 89 -18.24 9.48 6.76
C TYR A 89 -18.16 10.99 6.51
N CYS A 90 -17.08 11.50 5.93
CA CYS A 90 -17.01 12.92 5.55
C CYS A 90 -18.00 13.27 4.43
N VAL A 91 -18.09 12.44 3.38
CA VAL A 91 -19.05 12.65 2.30
C VAL A 91 -20.48 12.51 2.79
N TYR A 92 -20.74 11.52 3.66
CA TYR A 92 -22.05 11.37 4.30
C TYR A 92 -22.43 12.61 5.12
N GLN A 93 -21.49 13.20 5.87
CA GLN A 93 -21.73 14.43 6.63
C GLN A 93 -22.01 15.63 5.72
N PHE A 94 -21.38 15.70 4.54
CA PHE A 94 -21.65 16.77 3.57
C PHE A 94 -23.05 16.67 2.96
N THR A 95 -23.51 15.46 2.66
CA THR A 95 -24.80 15.21 1.99
C THR A 95 -25.96 15.22 2.98
N ASN A 96 -25.83 14.59 4.12
CA ASN A 96 -26.94 14.32 5.07
C ASN A 96 -26.78 14.98 6.43
N GLY A 97 -25.71 15.74 6.68
CA GLY A 97 -25.47 16.38 7.97
C GLY A 97 -26.29 17.67 8.12
N ASP A 98 -26.85 17.90 9.31
CA ASP A 98 -27.64 19.09 9.63
C ASP A 98 -26.78 20.24 10.21
N SER A 99 -25.69 19.90 10.93
CA SER A 99 -24.82 20.88 11.59
C SER A 99 -23.77 21.44 10.64
N TRP A 100 -23.77 22.76 10.45
CA TRP A 100 -22.73 23.45 9.67
C TRP A 100 -21.33 23.29 10.29
N ALA A 101 -21.23 23.30 11.63
CA ALA A 101 -19.96 23.16 12.33
C ALA A 101 -19.35 21.75 12.09
N ALA A 102 -20.19 20.70 12.11
CA ALA A 102 -19.76 19.35 11.78
C ALA A 102 -19.34 19.21 10.32
N LYS A 103 -20.00 19.91 9.37
CA LYS A 103 -19.60 19.97 7.96
C LYS A 103 -18.22 20.63 7.78
N VAL A 104 -17.98 21.74 8.46
CA VAL A 104 -16.67 22.43 8.43
C VAL A 104 -15.58 21.52 9.01
N LEU A 105 -15.84 20.88 10.14
CA LEU A 105 -14.90 19.97 10.77
C LEU A 105 -14.60 18.75 9.86
N ALA A 106 -15.62 18.20 9.21
CA ALA A 106 -15.44 17.14 8.21
C ALA A 106 -14.59 17.62 7.04
N ALA A 107 -14.82 18.82 6.52
CA ALA A 107 -14.03 19.38 5.43
C ALA A 107 -12.56 19.58 5.81
N VAL A 108 -12.30 20.16 6.99
CA VAL A 108 -10.93 20.40 7.48
C VAL A 108 -10.17 19.09 7.69
N THR A 109 -10.78 18.13 8.38
CA THR A 109 -10.13 16.84 8.65
C THR A 109 -9.95 16.01 7.39
N PHE A 110 -10.91 16.04 6.47
CA PHE A 110 -10.81 15.38 5.17
C PHE A 110 -9.71 15.99 4.30
N ALA A 111 -9.66 17.32 4.24
CA ALA A 111 -8.60 18.04 3.53
C ALA A 111 -7.22 17.73 4.13
N LEU A 112 -7.09 17.68 5.46
CA LEU A 112 -5.84 17.36 6.14
C LEU A 112 -5.35 15.94 5.78
N PHE A 113 -6.21 14.94 5.82
CA PHE A 113 -5.84 13.56 5.51
C PHE A 113 -5.51 13.38 4.04
N THR A 114 -6.33 13.95 3.15
CA THR A 114 -6.10 13.92 1.71
C THR A 114 -4.81 14.67 1.33
N ALA A 115 -4.57 15.84 1.91
CA ALA A 115 -3.35 16.61 1.70
C ALA A 115 -2.10 15.87 2.18
N THR A 116 -2.20 15.17 3.32
CA THR A 116 -1.10 14.32 3.82
C THR A 116 -0.76 13.21 2.84
N LEU A 117 -1.75 12.45 2.35
CA LEU A 117 -1.54 11.39 1.38
C LEU A 117 -1.04 11.95 0.03
N ALA A 118 -1.60 13.06 -0.42
CA ALA A 118 -1.17 13.74 -1.64
C ALA A 118 0.27 14.25 -1.54
N ALA A 119 0.68 14.82 -0.40
CA ALA A 119 2.04 15.28 -0.17
C ALA A 119 3.05 14.12 -0.21
N PHE A 120 2.74 12.98 0.41
CA PHE A 120 3.58 11.77 0.32
C PHE A 120 3.64 11.25 -1.12
N THR A 121 2.50 11.14 -1.80
CA THR A 121 2.42 10.71 -3.20
C THR A 121 3.26 11.61 -4.10
N PHE A 122 3.13 12.92 -3.96
CA PHE A 122 3.89 13.90 -4.73
C PHE A 122 5.40 13.80 -4.48
N LYS A 123 5.83 13.65 -3.23
CA LYS A 123 7.24 13.46 -2.86
C LYS A 123 7.82 12.17 -3.45
N ILE A 124 7.09 11.06 -3.36
CA ILE A 124 7.50 9.78 -3.95
C ILE A 124 7.59 9.91 -5.47
N TRP A 125 6.60 10.53 -6.11
CA TRP A 125 6.60 10.78 -7.54
C TRP A 125 7.78 11.66 -7.99
N GLN A 126 8.07 12.74 -7.26
CA GLN A 126 9.21 13.63 -7.52
C GLN A 126 10.54 12.87 -7.43
N LEU A 127 10.72 12.05 -6.39
CA LEU A 127 11.92 11.23 -6.20
C LEU A 127 12.09 10.19 -7.32
N ALA A 128 11.00 9.47 -7.65
CA ALA A 128 11.00 8.49 -8.73
C ALA A 128 11.32 9.13 -10.09
N HIS A 129 10.72 10.29 -10.37
CA HIS A 129 10.94 10.99 -11.63
C HIS A 129 12.37 11.54 -11.75
N ARG A 130 12.93 12.03 -10.65
CA ARG A 130 14.33 12.47 -10.58
C ARG A 130 15.28 11.30 -10.83
N SER A 131 15.08 10.17 -10.15
CA SER A 131 15.89 8.96 -10.34
C SER A 131 15.80 8.44 -11.79
N LYS A 132 14.61 8.43 -12.36
CA LYS A 132 14.42 8.00 -13.75
C LYS A 132 15.17 8.88 -14.76
N ARG A 133 15.36 10.16 -14.45
CA ARG A 133 16.17 11.07 -15.30
C ARG A 133 17.66 10.85 -15.15
N THR A 134 18.13 10.46 -13.97
CA THR A 134 19.57 10.29 -13.66
C THR A 134 20.05 8.89 -13.98
N ASP A 135 19.31 7.88 -13.54
CA ASP A 135 19.73 6.47 -13.56
C ASP A 135 18.93 5.61 -14.56
N GLY A 136 17.96 6.22 -15.28
CA GLY A 136 17.07 5.52 -16.20
C GLY A 136 15.95 4.70 -15.52
N ASP A 137 16.04 4.46 -14.21
CA ASP A 137 15.10 3.65 -13.44
C ASP A 137 14.73 4.30 -12.09
N ALA A 138 13.65 3.85 -11.47
CA ALA A 138 13.22 4.30 -10.13
C ALA A 138 13.95 3.57 -8.99
N SER A 139 15.23 3.20 -9.20
CA SER A 139 16.03 2.40 -8.25
C SER A 139 16.25 3.09 -6.91
N ILE A 140 16.39 4.41 -6.89
CA ILE A 140 16.62 5.21 -5.68
C ILE A 140 15.56 4.98 -4.60
N LEU A 141 14.31 4.69 -4.98
CA LEU A 141 13.23 4.40 -4.03
C LEU A 141 13.50 3.12 -3.21
N PHE A 142 14.19 2.15 -3.81
CA PHE A 142 14.42 0.83 -3.21
C PHE A 142 15.85 0.65 -2.69
N GLU A 143 16.82 1.33 -3.26
CA GLU A 143 18.24 1.18 -2.97
C GLU A 143 18.73 2.18 -1.92
N ASP A 144 18.25 3.43 -1.95
CA ASP A 144 18.60 4.40 -0.91
C ASP A 144 17.92 4.07 0.42
N LYS A 145 18.75 3.88 1.44
CA LYS A 145 18.33 3.50 2.80
C LYS A 145 17.49 4.56 3.49
N GLU A 146 17.76 5.84 3.23
CA GLU A 146 17.01 6.94 3.84
C GLU A 146 15.64 7.09 3.21
N THR A 147 15.58 7.11 1.88
CA THR A 147 14.34 7.20 1.11
C THR A 147 13.43 6.00 1.39
N TRP A 148 14.00 4.79 1.36
CA TRP A 148 13.23 3.59 1.68
C TRP A 148 12.67 3.63 3.10
N ARG A 149 13.46 4.03 4.09
CA ARG A 149 12.97 4.13 5.48
C ARG A 149 11.82 5.12 5.60
N LYS A 150 11.87 6.23 4.87
CA LYS A 150 10.86 7.29 4.90
C LYS A 150 9.56 6.90 4.16
N TYR A 151 9.66 6.33 2.99
CA TYR A 151 8.52 6.22 2.07
C TYR A 151 8.11 4.78 1.76
N SER A 152 8.83 3.76 2.24
CA SER A 152 8.56 2.33 1.97
C SER A 152 7.14 1.88 2.29
N LEU A 153 6.44 2.58 3.20
CA LEU A 153 5.07 2.30 3.57
C LEU A 153 4.12 2.17 2.36
N PHE A 154 4.36 2.99 1.34
CA PHE A 154 3.48 3.08 0.18
C PHE A 154 3.82 2.08 -0.92
N TYR A 155 5.10 1.79 -1.14
CA TYR A 155 5.54 1.06 -2.33
C TYR A 155 6.32 -0.24 -2.09
N ASP A 156 6.71 -0.55 -0.84
CA ASP A 156 7.56 -1.73 -0.53
C ASP A 156 6.95 -3.08 -0.96
N VAL A 157 5.63 -3.18 -0.99
CA VAL A 157 4.91 -4.39 -1.40
C VAL A 157 4.83 -4.58 -2.92
N TYR A 158 5.11 -3.52 -3.69
CA TYR A 158 5.01 -3.52 -5.15
C TYR A 158 6.37 -3.76 -5.81
N LYS A 159 6.33 -4.20 -7.08
CA LYS A 159 7.53 -4.35 -7.93
C LYS A 159 8.14 -2.98 -8.24
N LYS A 160 9.45 -2.92 -8.50
CA LYS A 160 10.15 -1.69 -8.91
C LYS A 160 9.48 -0.99 -10.10
N SER A 161 9.00 -1.75 -11.08
CA SER A 161 8.30 -1.21 -12.27
C SER A 161 6.92 -0.64 -11.98
N TYR A 162 6.26 -1.09 -10.89
CA TYR A 162 4.90 -0.69 -10.50
C TYR A 162 4.88 0.05 -9.16
N TRP A 163 5.95 0.80 -8.84
CA TRP A 163 6.05 1.58 -7.60
C TRP A 163 4.85 2.51 -7.37
N TRP A 164 4.22 2.99 -8.43
CA TRP A 164 3.07 3.90 -8.42
C TRP A 164 1.72 3.20 -8.16
N ALA A 165 1.68 1.86 -8.06
CA ALA A 165 0.44 1.09 -7.89
C ALA A 165 -0.35 1.43 -6.61
N PHE A 166 0.28 2.07 -5.63
CA PHE A 166 -0.42 2.58 -4.46
C PHE A 166 -1.37 3.74 -4.77
N VAL A 167 -1.12 4.52 -5.85
CA VAL A 167 -1.98 5.65 -6.24
C VAL A 167 -3.37 5.18 -6.66
N PRO A 168 -3.54 4.23 -7.59
CA PRO A 168 -4.83 3.63 -7.89
C PRO A 168 -5.52 3.03 -6.66
N ALA A 169 -4.77 2.46 -5.71
CA ALA A 169 -5.35 1.93 -4.48
C ALA A 169 -5.95 3.04 -3.59
N ILE A 170 -5.30 4.20 -3.48
CA ILE A 170 -5.84 5.37 -2.76
C ILE A 170 -7.09 5.90 -3.49
N VAL A 171 -7.02 6.05 -4.82
CA VAL A 171 -8.15 6.51 -5.64
C VAL A 171 -9.35 5.54 -5.52
N TYR A 172 -9.09 4.24 -5.52
CA TYR A 172 -10.11 3.22 -5.31
C TYR A 172 -10.81 3.40 -3.94
N MET A 173 -10.06 3.58 -2.85
CA MET A 173 -10.64 3.80 -1.52
C MET A 173 -11.47 5.08 -1.46
N PHE A 174 -10.98 6.16 -2.08
CA PHE A 174 -11.70 7.42 -2.20
C PHE A 174 -13.01 7.26 -2.99
N ALA A 175 -12.94 6.72 -4.20
CA ALA A 175 -14.09 6.52 -5.08
C ALA A 175 -15.17 5.64 -4.42
N LYS A 176 -14.74 4.57 -3.75
CA LYS A 176 -15.63 3.68 -3.01
C LYS A 176 -16.36 4.42 -1.87
N GLY A 177 -15.64 5.20 -1.08
CA GLY A 177 -16.23 6.01 -0.01
C GLY A 177 -17.24 7.02 -0.55
N CYS A 178 -16.92 7.70 -1.65
CA CYS A 178 -17.81 8.66 -2.31
C CYS A 178 -19.09 8.02 -2.86
N VAL A 179 -19.00 6.86 -3.51
CA VAL A 179 -20.15 6.16 -4.09
C VAL A 179 -21.08 5.64 -2.99
N ILE A 180 -20.53 5.07 -1.93
CA ILE A 180 -21.32 4.55 -0.81
C ILE A 180 -22.08 5.69 -0.11
N ALA A 181 -21.42 6.80 0.17
CA ALA A 181 -22.03 7.93 0.87
C ALA A 181 -22.94 8.76 -0.03
N GLY A 182 -22.52 9.04 -1.27
CA GLY A 182 -23.28 9.86 -2.23
C GLY A 182 -24.50 9.15 -2.79
N GLY A 183 -24.47 7.81 -2.87
CA GLY A 183 -25.63 6.99 -3.30
C GLY A 183 -26.61 6.67 -2.16
N ASN A 184 -26.46 7.28 -0.99
CA ASN A 184 -27.34 7.01 0.15
C ASN A 184 -28.82 7.29 -0.21
N GLY A 185 -29.69 6.32 0.06
CA GLY A 185 -31.11 6.39 -0.34
C GLY A 185 -31.44 5.83 -1.74
N HIS A 186 -30.44 5.56 -2.59
CA HIS A 186 -30.60 4.98 -3.92
C HIS A 186 -29.81 3.69 -4.04
N GLY A 187 -30.40 2.57 -3.61
CA GLY A 187 -29.72 1.26 -3.49
C GLY A 187 -29.11 0.78 -4.81
N LEU A 188 -29.79 0.97 -5.94
CA LEU A 188 -29.29 0.58 -7.25
C LEU A 188 -28.06 1.37 -7.67
N VAL A 189 -28.08 2.71 -7.52
CA VAL A 189 -26.96 3.60 -7.88
C VAL A 189 -25.74 3.28 -7.02
N GLN A 190 -25.94 3.10 -5.72
CA GLN A 190 -24.89 2.77 -4.78
C GLN A 190 -24.23 1.43 -5.12
N THR A 191 -25.03 0.40 -5.36
CA THR A 191 -24.51 -0.96 -5.60
C THR A 191 -23.91 -1.08 -6.99
N ALA A 192 -24.55 -0.49 -8.02
CA ALA A 192 -24.00 -0.47 -9.37
C ALA A 192 -22.67 0.31 -9.42
N GLY A 193 -22.58 1.47 -8.77
CA GLY A 193 -21.34 2.23 -8.66
C GLY A 193 -20.24 1.46 -7.96
N GLN A 194 -20.55 0.74 -6.86
CA GLN A 194 -19.57 -0.14 -6.21
C GLN A 194 -19.12 -1.28 -7.13
N LEU A 195 -20.06 -1.90 -7.88
CA LEU A 195 -19.73 -2.98 -8.81
C LEU A 195 -18.75 -2.51 -9.90
N ILE A 196 -18.97 -1.31 -10.45
CA ILE A 196 -18.04 -0.73 -11.42
C ILE A 196 -16.65 -0.54 -10.82
N ILE A 197 -16.56 0.06 -9.64
CA ILE A 197 -15.28 0.33 -8.97
C ILE A 197 -14.54 -0.96 -8.63
N GLU A 198 -15.24 -1.97 -8.07
CA GLU A 198 -14.64 -3.27 -7.74
C GLU A 198 -14.18 -4.03 -8.99
N SER A 199 -14.98 -3.98 -10.06
CA SER A 199 -14.62 -4.62 -11.34
C SER A 199 -13.43 -3.95 -12.00
N LEU A 200 -13.35 -2.63 -12.01
CA LEU A 200 -12.19 -1.89 -12.52
C LEU A 200 -10.92 -2.25 -11.74
N MET A 201 -11.02 -2.29 -10.41
CA MET A 201 -9.87 -2.66 -9.58
C MET A 201 -9.44 -4.10 -9.82
N LEU A 202 -10.38 -5.03 -10.03
CA LEU A 202 -10.08 -6.43 -10.39
C LEU A 202 -9.33 -6.50 -11.72
N ILE A 203 -9.79 -5.80 -12.75
CA ILE A 203 -9.16 -5.76 -14.06
C ILE A 203 -7.72 -5.23 -13.93
N LEU A 204 -7.52 -4.14 -13.21
CA LEU A 204 -6.20 -3.55 -12.99
C LEU A 204 -5.26 -4.52 -12.26
N LEU A 205 -5.73 -5.22 -11.22
CA LEU A 205 -4.93 -6.21 -10.49
C LEU A 205 -4.53 -7.41 -11.34
N LEU A 206 -5.45 -7.91 -12.16
CA LEU A 206 -5.19 -9.05 -13.05
C LEU A 206 -4.21 -8.67 -14.18
N TRP A 207 -4.32 -7.47 -14.71
CA TRP A 207 -3.47 -6.98 -15.81
C TRP A 207 -2.06 -6.66 -15.33
N TRP A 208 -1.91 -5.83 -14.29
CA TRP A 208 -0.60 -5.35 -13.87
C TRP A 208 0.16 -6.32 -12.99
N ARG A 209 -0.53 -7.11 -12.17
CA ARG A 209 0.10 -8.00 -11.18
C ARG A 209 1.21 -7.30 -10.40
N PRO A 210 0.89 -6.21 -9.70
CA PRO A 210 1.88 -5.24 -9.21
C PRO A 210 2.71 -5.75 -8.04
N TYR A 211 2.27 -6.77 -7.31
CA TYR A 211 2.94 -7.24 -6.10
C TYR A 211 4.23 -7.99 -6.40
N THR A 212 5.25 -7.78 -5.57
CA THR A 212 6.56 -8.41 -5.68
C THR A 212 6.48 -9.94 -5.57
N ARG A 213 5.65 -10.45 -4.65
CA ARG A 213 5.46 -11.89 -4.44
C ARG A 213 4.33 -12.42 -5.31
N LYS A 214 4.53 -13.56 -5.97
CA LYS A 214 3.48 -14.24 -6.75
C LYS A 214 2.26 -14.58 -5.89
N SER A 215 2.48 -15.05 -4.65
CA SER A 215 1.40 -15.31 -3.67
C SER A 215 0.61 -14.04 -3.34
N GLY A 216 1.27 -12.89 -3.22
CA GLY A 216 0.62 -11.62 -2.98
C GLY A 216 -0.34 -11.22 -4.11
N ASN A 217 0.08 -11.40 -5.39
CA ASN A 217 -0.79 -11.16 -6.52
C ASN A 217 -2.01 -12.09 -6.51
N TRP A 218 -1.80 -13.38 -6.23
CA TRP A 218 -2.89 -14.35 -6.20
C TRP A 218 -3.89 -14.06 -5.07
N VAL A 219 -3.40 -13.86 -3.85
CA VAL A 219 -4.24 -13.55 -2.68
C VAL A 219 -5.06 -12.28 -2.89
N ASN A 220 -4.44 -11.18 -3.34
CA ASN A 220 -5.17 -9.95 -3.57
C ASN A 220 -6.18 -10.06 -4.73
N SER A 221 -5.87 -10.83 -5.78
CA SER A 221 -6.83 -11.10 -6.86
C SER A 221 -8.02 -11.92 -6.36
N VAL A 222 -7.80 -12.95 -5.55
CA VAL A 222 -8.89 -13.75 -4.94
C VAL A 222 -9.77 -12.88 -4.03
N ILE A 223 -9.16 -12.05 -3.18
CA ILE A 223 -9.91 -11.11 -2.34
C ILE A 223 -10.78 -10.19 -3.20
N GLN A 224 -10.22 -9.67 -4.29
CA GLN A 224 -10.95 -8.77 -5.17
C GLN A 224 -12.09 -9.47 -5.92
N VAL A 225 -11.90 -10.71 -6.37
CA VAL A 225 -12.97 -11.54 -6.94
C VAL A 225 -14.10 -11.74 -5.94
N VAL A 226 -13.79 -12.10 -4.69
CA VAL A 226 -14.81 -12.27 -3.65
C VAL A 226 -15.54 -10.95 -3.37
N ARG A 227 -14.85 -9.81 -3.41
CA ARG A 227 -15.50 -8.49 -3.27
C ARG A 227 -16.49 -8.21 -4.41
N VAL A 228 -16.10 -8.47 -5.66
CA VAL A 228 -17.00 -8.32 -6.82
C VAL A 228 -18.22 -9.23 -6.66
N LEU A 229 -18.01 -10.51 -6.32
CA LEU A 229 -19.12 -11.46 -6.10
C LEU A 229 -20.04 -11.02 -4.94
N SER A 230 -19.46 -10.49 -3.86
CA SER A 230 -20.24 -9.95 -2.74
C SER A 230 -21.12 -8.78 -3.17
N VAL A 231 -20.60 -7.87 -3.98
CA VAL A 231 -21.38 -6.73 -4.49
C VAL A 231 -22.47 -7.20 -5.45
N VAL A 232 -22.20 -8.23 -6.28
CA VAL A 232 -23.23 -8.87 -7.13
C VAL A 232 -24.33 -9.49 -6.26
N CYS A 233 -23.97 -10.19 -5.18
CA CYS A 233 -24.95 -10.71 -4.24
C CYS A 233 -25.78 -9.59 -3.59
N ILE A 234 -25.14 -8.50 -3.18
CA ILE A 234 -25.83 -7.34 -2.59
C ILE A 234 -26.78 -6.70 -3.60
N LEU A 235 -26.41 -6.64 -4.88
CA LEU A 235 -27.28 -6.10 -5.94
C LEU A 235 -28.63 -6.85 -6.02
N LEU A 236 -28.65 -8.17 -5.76
CA LEU A 236 -29.87 -8.97 -5.76
C LEU A 236 -30.83 -8.62 -4.60
N PHE A 237 -30.36 -7.95 -3.55
CA PHE A 237 -31.19 -7.47 -2.44
C PHE A 237 -31.88 -6.14 -2.75
N VAL A 238 -31.45 -5.44 -3.80
CA VAL A 238 -32.04 -4.16 -4.16
C VAL A 238 -33.48 -4.36 -4.60
N GLU A 239 -34.41 -3.64 -3.96
CA GLU A 239 -35.83 -3.82 -4.16
C GLU A 239 -36.29 -3.52 -5.59
N GLU A 240 -35.61 -2.56 -6.25
CA GLU A 240 -35.87 -2.13 -7.63
C GLU A 240 -35.71 -3.27 -8.66
N LEU A 241 -34.98 -4.35 -8.32
CA LEU A 241 -34.80 -5.52 -9.20
C LEU A 241 -35.96 -6.54 -9.13
N GLY A 242 -36.91 -6.39 -8.17
CA GLY A 242 -38.09 -7.24 -8.07
C GLY A 242 -37.77 -8.74 -7.83
N VAL A 243 -36.62 -9.08 -7.27
CA VAL A 243 -36.21 -10.47 -7.04
C VAL A 243 -37.05 -11.13 -5.96
N SER A 244 -37.40 -12.41 -6.16
CA SER A 244 -38.23 -13.17 -5.23
C SER A 244 -37.61 -13.29 -3.84
N GLN A 245 -38.42 -13.34 -2.79
CA GLN A 245 -37.96 -13.42 -1.40
C GLN A 245 -37.12 -14.70 -1.14
N SER A 246 -37.48 -15.81 -1.78
CA SER A 246 -36.73 -17.06 -1.67
C SER A 246 -35.30 -16.90 -2.22
N THR A 247 -35.14 -16.23 -3.36
CA THR A 247 -33.81 -15.96 -3.94
C THR A 247 -32.99 -15.02 -3.05
N LYS A 248 -33.61 -13.98 -2.48
CA LYS A 248 -32.95 -13.09 -1.51
C LYS A 248 -32.43 -13.89 -0.31
N THR A 249 -33.23 -14.77 0.27
CA THR A 249 -32.83 -15.59 1.42
C THR A 249 -31.63 -16.48 1.08
N ILE A 250 -31.67 -17.20 -0.04
CA ILE A 250 -30.55 -18.06 -0.48
C ILE A 250 -29.29 -17.24 -0.72
N THR A 251 -29.41 -16.12 -1.43
CA THR A 251 -28.27 -15.23 -1.69
C THR A 251 -27.67 -14.66 -0.41
N GLY A 252 -28.51 -14.35 0.59
CA GLY A 252 -28.06 -13.88 1.91
C GLY A 252 -27.21 -14.92 2.62
N VAL A 253 -27.65 -16.17 2.64
CA VAL A 253 -26.87 -17.27 3.22
C VAL A 253 -25.54 -17.45 2.50
N VAL A 254 -25.55 -17.44 1.16
CA VAL A 254 -24.31 -17.54 0.36
C VAL A 254 -23.37 -16.37 0.66
N LEU A 255 -23.87 -15.15 0.76
CA LEU A 255 -23.07 -13.96 1.09
C LEU A 255 -22.40 -14.12 2.46
N VAL A 256 -23.17 -14.50 3.49
CA VAL A 256 -22.65 -14.67 4.86
C VAL A 256 -21.57 -15.75 4.90
N VAL A 257 -21.82 -16.91 4.27
CA VAL A 257 -20.83 -18.01 4.21
C VAL A 257 -19.56 -17.56 3.49
N MET A 258 -19.69 -16.90 2.33
CA MET A 258 -18.56 -16.42 1.54
C MET A 258 -17.70 -15.41 2.33
N GLN A 259 -18.33 -14.45 3.00
CA GLN A 259 -17.63 -13.45 3.82
C GLN A 259 -16.98 -14.07 5.06
N SER A 260 -17.63 -15.02 5.71
CA SER A 260 -17.07 -15.71 6.87
C SER A 260 -15.84 -16.53 6.50
N VAL A 261 -15.91 -17.29 5.40
CA VAL A 261 -14.77 -18.06 4.87
C VAL A 261 -13.62 -17.13 4.48
N LEU A 262 -13.92 -16.04 3.75
CA LEU A 262 -12.89 -15.07 3.37
C LEU A 262 -12.22 -14.47 4.60
N THR A 263 -12.99 -14.04 5.59
CA THR A 263 -12.46 -13.45 6.83
C THR A 263 -11.59 -14.43 7.59
N GLY A 264 -12.04 -15.69 7.73
CA GLY A 264 -11.27 -16.76 8.37
C GLY A 264 -9.94 -17.04 7.66
N VAL A 265 -9.98 -17.18 6.33
CA VAL A 265 -8.76 -17.38 5.52
C VAL A 265 -7.81 -16.19 5.62
N LEU A 266 -8.32 -14.97 5.56
CA LEU A 266 -7.50 -13.77 5.71
C LEU A 266 -6.87 -13.67 7.10
N ALA A 267 -7.60 -13.99 8.16
CA ALA A 267 -7.06 -14.01 9.52
C ALA A 267 -5.89 -15.00 9.64
N ILE A 268 -6.04 -16.20 9.09
CA ILE A 268 -4.96 -17.21 9.06
C ILE A 268 -3.78 -16.70 8.23
N LEU A 269 -4.01 -16.14 7.03
CA LEU A 269 -2.94 -15.61 6.19
C LEU A 269 -2.18 -14.47 6.86
N ILE A 270 -2.88 -13.57 7.57
CA ILE A 270 -2.26 -12.46 8.32
C ILE A 270 -1.39 -13.03 9.44
N ALA A 271 -1.90 -14.00 10.22
CA ALA A 271 -1.15 -14.64 11.29
C ALA A 271 0.11 -15.33 10.76
N VAL A 272 -0.02 -16.15 9.72
CA VAL A 272 1.11 -16.83 9.07
C VAL A 272 2.12 -15.82 8.50
N ASN A 273 1.64 -14.76 7.83
CA ASN A 273 2.53 -13.74 7.29
C ASN A 273 3.24 -12.94 8.39
N ALA A 274 2.58 -12.67 9.51
CA ALA A 274 3.20 -12.04 10.68
C ALA A 274 4.33 -12.92 11.25
N ILE A 275 4.09 -14.21 11.45
CA ILE A 275 5.10 -15.18 11.90
C ILE A 275 6.27 -15.25 10.92
N VAL A 276 5.98 -15.41 9.61
CA VAL A 276 7.01 -15.47 8.57
C VAL A 276 7.83 -14.18 8.51
N THR A 277 7.20 -13.02 8.72
CA THR A 277 7.90 -11.72 8.73
C THR A 277 8.78 -11.56 9.96
N CYS A 278 8.39 -12.10 11.10
CA CYS A 278 9.23 -12.12 12.30
C CYS A 278 10.46 -13.02 12.15
N VAL A 279 10.31 -14.14 11.45
CA VAL A 279 11.39 -15.15 11.28
C VAL A 279 12.29 -14.84 10.06
N ARG A 280 11.72 -14.34 8.99
CA ARG A 280 12.40 -14.12 7.71
C ARG A 280 12.90 -12.68 7.56
N GLU A 281 14.19 -12.51 7.25
CA GLU A 281 14.70 -11.19 6.86
C GLU A 281 14.07 -10.73 5.53
N ASN A 282 13.71 -9.45 5.47
CA ASN A 282 13.15 -8.83 4.25
C ASN A 282 14.17 -8.93 3.10
N PRO A 283 13.82 -9.47 1.90
CA PRO A 283 14.75 -9.66 0.79
C PRO A 283 15.46 -8.38 0.36
N HIS A 284 14.78 -7.23 0.39
CA HIS A 284 15.40 -5.93 0.10
C HIS A 284 16.44 -5.51 1.15
N ARG A 285 16.26 -5.93 2.40
CA ARG A 285 17.24 -5.70 3.45
C ARG A 285 18.47 -6.59 3.27
N LYS A 286 18.28 -7.83 2.79
CA LYS A 286 19.37 -8.74 2.49
C LYS A 286 20.22 -8.21 1.34
N GLN A 287 19.59 -7.79 0.23
CA GLN A 287 20.29 -7.19 -0.91
C GLN A 287 21.07 -5.92 -0.52
N ARG A 288 20.47 -5.05 0.30
CA ARG A 288 21.17 -3.86 0.81
C ARG A 288 22.37 -4.19 1.69
N LYS A 289 22.26 -5.18 2.56
CA LYS A 289 23.39 -5.63 3.39
C LYS A 289 24.51 -6.22 2.54
N GLU A 290 24.16 -6.94 1.48
CA GLU A 290 25.13 -7.50 0.52
C GLU A 290 25.83 -6.39 -0.25
N ALA A 291 25.08 -5.40 -0.76
CA ALA A 291 25.66 -4.23 -1.42
C ALA A 291 26.54 -3.37 -0.47
N GLU A 292 26.09 -3.17 0.78
CA GLU A 292 26.88 -2.44 1.80
C GLU A 292 28.17 -3.19 2.19
N LYS A 293 28.12 -4.53 2.23
CA LYS A 293 29.32 -5.35 2.43
C LYS A 293 30.27 -5.24 1.25
N LEU A 294 29.75 -5.38 0.03
CA LEU A 294 30.55 -5.27 -1.19
C LEU A 294 31.25 -3.90 -1.29
N ASN A 295 30.54 -2.81 -1.01
CA ASN A 295 31.13 -1.47 -0.98
C ASN A 295 32.21 -1.34 0.10
N ARG A 296 31.97 -1.90 1.29
CA ARG A 296 32.98 -1.88 2.38
C ARG A 296 34.22 -2.67 2.00
N ASP A 297 34.06 -3.84 1.38
CA ASP A 297 35.17 -4.68 0.94
C ASP A 297 35.96 -3.99 -0.17
N LEU A 298 35.30 -3.25 -1.08
CA LEU A 298 35.95 -2.41 -2.09
C LEU A 298 36.73 -1.24 -1.48
N ASP A 299 36.20 -0.58 -0.45
CA ASP A 299 36.85 0.54 0.25
C ASP A 299 38.10 0.08 1.04
N THR A 300 38.16 -1.19 1.42
CA THR A 300 39.32 -1.77 2.15
C THR A 300 40.36 -2.36 1.24
N LEU A 301 40.10 -2.53 -0.05
CA LEU A 301 41.03 -3.05 -1.03
C LEU A 301 42.05 -1.95 -1.45
N THR A 302 43.33 -2.35 -1.55
CA THR A 302 44.32 -1.49 -2.21
C THR A 302 43.96 -1.29 -3.69
N PRO A 303 44.44 -0.22 -4.36
CA PRO A 303 44.11 0.03 -5.77
C PRO A 303 44.41 -1.16 -6.71
N LEU A 304 45.44 -1.95 -6.39
CA LEU A 304 45.81 -3.16 -7.12
C LEU A 304 44.86 -4.32 -6.86
N ASP A 305 44.42 -4.53 -5.61
CA ASP A 305 43.48 -5.58 -5.23
C ASP A 305 42.08 -5.27 -5.73
N ALA A 306 41.66 -4.01 -5.73
CA ALA A 306 40.41 -3.56 -6.30
C ALA A 306 40.32 -3.86 -7.82
N ARG A 307 41.46 -3.64 -8.55
CA ARG A 307 41.54 -3.96 -9.98
C ARG A 307 41.44 -5.47 -10.24
N ASN A 308 42.13 -6.26 -9.42
CA ASN A 308 42.14 -7.73 -9.56
C ASN A 308 40.76 -8.33 -9.20
N SER A 309 40.07 -7.83 -8.17
CA SER A 309 38.75 -8.30 -7.80
C SER A 309 37.68 -7.95 -8.86
N LEU A 310 37.78 -6.79 -9.51
CA LEU A 310 36.91 -6.43 -10.63
C LEU A 310 37.15 -7.33 -11.85
N LEU A 311 38.38 -7.71 -12.12
CA LEU A 311 38.71 -8.63 -13.21
C LEU A 311 38.25 -10.07 -12.92
N MET A 312 38.37 -10.55 -11.68
CA MET A 312 37.82 -11.85 -11.28
C MET A 312 36.30 -11.87 -11.22
N GLY A 313 35.64 -10.80 -10.80
CA GLY A 313 34.20 -10.67 -10.82
C GLY A 313 33.61 -10.68 -12.23
N ALA A 314 34.33 -10.13 -13.21
CA ALA A 314 33.91 -10.17 -14.61
C ALA A 314 34.03 -11.56 -15.24
N SER A 315 34.91 -12.43 -14.71
CA SER A 315 35.10 -13.81 -15.18
C SER A 315 34.13 -14.84 -14.53
N SER A 316 33.40 -14.44 -13.50
CA SER A 316 32.47 -15.33 -12.76
C SER A 316 30.99 -15.13 -13.08
N PHE A 317 30.65 -14.39 -14.14
CA PHE A 317 29.30 -14.42 -14.66
C PHE A 317 29.08 -15.75 -15.42
N PRO A 318 28.13 -16.59 -15.02
CA PRO A 318 27.78 -17.76 -15.83
C PRO A 318 27.20 -17.27 -17.15
N THR A 319 27.93 -17.46 -18.24
CA THR A 319 27.47 -17.31 -19.62
C THR A 319 26.48 -18.43 -19.91
N GLU A 320 25.23 -18.27 -19.48
CA GLU A 320 24.14 -19.06 -20.01
C GLU A 320 23.04 -18.14 -20.56
N TYR A 321 23.37 -17.50 -21.68
CA TYR A 321 22.39 -16.96 -22.58
C TYR A 321 22.48 -17.69 -23.91
N LYS A 322 21.62 -18.68 -24.09
CA LYS A 322 21.38 -19.35 -25.37
C LYS A 322 20.81 -18.34 -26.35
N SER A 323 21.63 -17.89 -27.30
CA SER A 323 21.19 -17.16 -28.50
C SER A 323 20.86 -18.13 -29.62
N PRO A 324 19.79 -17.94 -30.36
CA PRO A 324 19.56 -18.69 -31.62
C PRO A 324 20.43 -18.13 -32.73
N HIS A 325 20.89 -19.06 -33.55
CA HIS A 325 21.69 -18.92 -34.75
C HIS A 325 21.34 -17.74 -35.63
N THR A 326 22.37 -16.97 -36.03
CA THR A 326 22.52 -16.53 -37.43
C THR A 326 24.01 -16.30 -37.73
N LEU A 327 24.47 -16.92 -38.76
CA LEU A 327 25.80 -16.80 -39.35
C LEU A 327 26.06 -15.38 -39.85
N ALA A 328 27.20 -14.80 -39.47
CA ALA A 328 27.91 -13.82 -40.27
C ALA A 328 29.40 -13.89 -39.93
N SER A 329 30.20 -14.11 -40.95
CA SER A 329 31.65 -14.28 -41.01
C SER A 329 32.45 -13.09 -40.49
N PRO A 330 33.70 -13.30 -39.99
CA PRO A 330 34.54 -12.20 -39.45
C PRO A 330 35.19 -11.42 -40.60
N ILE A 331 35.10 -10.10 -40.54
CA ILE A 331 35.82 -9.16 -41.39
C ILE A 331 37.23 -8.97 -40.85
N PRO A 332 38.29 -9.10 -41.64
CA PRO A 332 39.69 -9.00 -41.16
C PRO A 332 40.07 -7.53 -40.91
N LEU A 333 40.80 -7.34 -39.84
CA LEU A 333 41.29 -6.07 -39.27
C LEU A 333 42.54 -5.56 -40.03
N SER A 334 42.45 -5.27 -41.33
CA SER A 334 43.60 -4.80 -42.12
C SER A 334 43.41 -3.56 -43.01
N SER A 335 42.31 -2.78 -42.78
CA SER A 335 42.06 -1.61 -43.65
C SER A 335 41.82 -0.26 -42.95
N ILE A 336 42.28 -0.10 -41.70
CA ILE A 336 42.23 1.23 -41.04
C ILE A 336 43.65 1.63 -40.61
N VAL A 337 44.55 1.75 -41.56
CA VAL A 337 45.73 2.57 -41.47
C VAL A 337 46.07 3.04 -42.85
N LYS A 338 45.57 4.20 -43.28
CA LYS A 338 46.20 5.14 -44.24
C LYS A 338 45.19 6.18 -44.71
N THR A 339 45.33 7.33 -44.13
CA THR A 339 45.27 8.68 -44.74
C THR A 339 45.37 9.62 -43.56
N GLY A 340 46.46 10.28 -43.22
CA GLY A 340 47.37 10.96 -44.10
C GLY A 340 47.09 12.44 -44.02
N TYR A 341 47.76 13.12 -43.02
CA TYR A 341 47.88 14.58 -42.99
C TYR A 341 48.61 15.08 -44.23
N GLN A 342 48.13 16.13 -44.83
CA GLN A 342 48.90 17.29 -45.34
C GLN A 342 48.06 18.21 -46.24
N PRO A 343 48.42 19.49 -46.36
CA PRO A 343 48.80 20.55 -45.42
C PRO A 343 47.69 21.61 -45.31
#